data_87369c6a341edd05d81cf46a89e562cf
#
_entry.id   87369c6a341edd05d81cf46a89e562cf
#
_cell.length_a   1.000
_cell.length_b   1.000
_cell.length_c   1.000
_cell.angle_alpha   90.00
_cell.angle_beta   90.00
_cell.angle_gamma   90.00
#
_symmetry.space_group_name_H-M   'P 1'
#
loop_
_entity.id
_entity.type
_entity.pdbx_description
1 polymer ?
#
loop_
_entity_poly.entity_id
_entity_poly.type
_entity_poly.pdbx_seq_one_letter_code
_entity_poly.pdbx_strand_id
1 'polypeptide(L)'
;MPRLKKLAGAILTLAGVGVVAGWMLSAPTKIDPQVIAAAGSGDAAKGERIFNAGGCASCHAKPGSKDEGRLELTGGLALKTPFGIFIAPNISQDSNDGIGAWSLEDFAHAMLKGVSPSGEHLYPAFPYASYARMKPADIADLYAFMQTLPAVGGKTGGHSLAFPFNIRRGIGLWKRLYLSNEPVVTFVEATPEAVIAGRYLVEGPGHCGECHTPRNFAGGSDKTRWLAGAPAAEGEGIVPNITSGEGGIGEWSEGDITNYLETGFTPDFDSVGGAMVEVQKNMAKLTPEDRAAISAYLKAIPPHPNGYPPRKQATN
;
A
#
# COMPACT_ATOMS: atom_id res chain seq x y z
N MET A 1 52.89 -13.83 -11.61
CA MET A 1 51.83 -14.82 -11.40
C MET A 1 51.34 -14.99 -9.94
N PRO A 2 52.15 -15.04 -8.86
CA PRO A 2 51.61 -15.26 -7.49
C PRO A 2 50.77 -14.11 -6.95
N ARG A 3 51.05 -12.85 -7.31
CA ARG A 3 50.27 -11.68 -6.90
C ARG A 3 48.86 -11.67 -7.51
N LEU A 4 48.70 -12.10 -8.76
CA LEU A 4 47.41 -12.20 -9.44
C LEU A 4 46.51 -13.27 -8.82
N LYS A 5 47.08 -14.43 -8.43
CA LYS A 5 46.36 -15.49 -7.72
C LYS A 5 45.89 -15.04 -6.33
N LYS A 6 46.73 -14.28 -5.60
CA LYS A 6 46.37 -13.70 -4.30
C LYS A 6 45.24 -12.66 -4.44
N LEU A 7 45.29 -11.80 -5.46
CA LEU A 7 44.27 -10.81 -5.76
C LEU A 7 42.93 -11.49 -6.13
N ALA A 8 42.96 -12.49 -7.01
CA ALA A 8 41.81 -13.27 -7.39
C ALA A 8 41.18 -13.99 -6.15
N GLY A 9 41.99 -14.57 -5.28
CA GLY A 9 41.54 -15.18 -4.03
C GLY A 9 40.85 -14.17 -3.11
N ALA A 10 41.43 -12.98 -2.93
CA ALA A 10 40.87 -11.92 -2.11
C ALA A 10 39.51 -11.44 -2.69
N ILE A 11 39.39 -11.28 -3.99
CA ILE A 11 38.12 -10.89 -4.65
C ILE A 11 37.06 -11.96 -4.45
N LEU A 12 37.40 -13.24 -4.62
CA LEU A 12 36.45 -14.35 -4.40
C LEU A 12 36.01 -14.43 -2.96
N THR A 13 36.91 -14.23 -1.99
CA THR A 13 36.55 -14.19 -0.56
C THR A 13 35.62 -13.03 -0.24
N LEU A 14 35.92 -11.81 -0.73
CA LEU A 14 35.06 -10.64 -0.55
C LEU A 14 33.69 -10.84 -1.20
N ALA A 15 33.64 -11.41 -2.40
CA ALA A 15 32.37 -11.75 -3.05
C ALA A 15 31.56 -12.76 -2.24
N GLY A 16 32.20 -13.81 -1.71
CA GLY A 16 31.57 -14.79 -0.83
C GLY A 16 31.01 -14.17 0.44
N VAL A 17 31.80 -13.31 1.12
CA VAL A 17 31.35 -12.57 2.30
C VAL A 17 30.15 -11.65 1.94
N GLY A 18 30.21 -10.97 0.80
CA GLY A 18 29.12 -10.11 0.31
C GLY A 18 27.82 -10.89 0.07
N VAL A 19 27.91 -12.08 -0.54
CA VAL A 19 26.74 -12.96 -0.75
C VAL A 19 26.13 -13.42 0.58
N VAL A 20 26.97 -13.88 1.52
CA VAL A 20 26.50 -14.32 2.85
C VAL A 20 25.86 -13.14 3.60
N ALA A 21 26.50 -11.98 3.62
CA ALA A 21 25.96 -10.79 4.25
C ALA A 21 24.61 -10.37 3.60
N GLY A 22 24.55 -10.34 2.27
CA GLY A 22 23.32 -10.04 1.53
C GLY A 22 22.20 -11.04 1.84
N TRP A 23 22.52 -12.33 1.94
CA TRP A 23 21.56 -13.36 2.33
C TRP A 23 21.05 -13.17 3.76
N MET A 24 21.90 -12.88 4.73
CA MET A 24 21.51 -12.60 6.12
C MET A 24 20.69 -11.31 6.22
N LEU A 25 21.13 -10.24 5.54
CA LEU A 25 20.44 -8.96 5.54
C LEU A 25 19.08 -9.00 4.85
N SER A 26 18.89 -9.90 3.91
CA SER A 26 17.60 -10.08 3.21
C SER A 26 16.65 -11.05 3.94
N ALA A 27 16.97 -11.50 5.16
CA ALA A 27 16.09 -12.41 5.90
C ALA A 27 14.77 -11.72 6.27
N PRO A 28 13.61 -12.42 6.18
CA PRO A 28 12.34 -11.94 6.70
C PRO A 28 12.44 -11.64 8.19
N THR A 29 11.82 -10.54 8.61
CA THR A 29 11.73 -10.17 10.03
C THR A 29 10.33 -10.46 10.55
N LYS A 30 10.25 -10.97 11.77
CA LYS A 30 8.98 -11.21 12.46
C LYS A 30 8.60 -10.03 13.34
N ILE A 31 7.32 -9.93 13.67
CA ILE A 31 6.80 -9.01 14.68
C ILE A 31 7.01 -9.65 16.04
N ASP A 32 7.23 -8.85 17.07
CA ASP A 32 7.24 -9.33 18.45
C ASP A 32 5.85 -9.92 18.79
N PRO A 33 5.75 -11.18 19.21
CA PRO A 33 4.49 -11.80 19.60
C PRO A 33 3.70 -11.01 20.65
N GLN A 34 4.38 -10.27 21.52
CA GLN A 34 3.72 -9.43 22.53
C GLN A 34 2.92 -8.29 21.91
N VAL A 35 3.37 -7.74 20.77
CA VAL A 35 2.64 -6.69 20.02
C VAL A 35 1.31 -7.24 19.51
N ILE A 36 1.31 -8.49 19.03
CA ILE A 36 0.09 -9.15 18.54
C ILE A 36 -0.83 -9.52 19.70
N ALA A 37 -0.28 -10.04 20.78
CA ALA A 37 -1.05 -10.39 21.97
C ALA A 37 -1.74 -9.16 22.58
N ALA A 38 -1.08 -8.00 22.56
CA ALA A 38 -1.64 -6.74 23.04
C ALA A 38 -2.74 -6.15 22.12
N ALA A 39 -2.85 -6.60 20.86
CA ALA A 39 -3.88 -6.14 19.93
C ALA A 39 -5.29 -6.61 20.30
N GLY A 40 -5.41 -7.69 21.08
CA GLY A 40 -6.71 -8.27 21.48
C GLY A 40 -7.32 -9.16 20.40
N SER A 41 -8.61 -9.48 20.58
CA SER A 41 -9.37 -10.37 19.68
C SER A 41 -9.95 -9.66 18.44
N GLY A 42 -9.88 -8.33 18.41
CA GLY A 42 -10.48 -7.51 17.36
C GLY A 42 -12.00 -7.35 17.45
N ASP A 43 -12.48 -6.32 16.78
CA ASP A 43 -13.91 -5.94 16.65
C ASP A 43 -14.24 -5.87 15.15
N ALA A 44 -15.11 -6.77 14.67
CA ALA A 44 -15.45 -6.86 13.25
C ALA A 44 -16.10 -5.57 12.71
N ALA A 45 -16.89 -4.85 13.50
CA ALA A 45 -17.51 -3.61 13.04
C ALA A 45 -16.48 -2.49 12.82
N LYS A 46 -15.46 -2.41 13.68
CA LYS A 46 -14.32 -1.51 13.46
C LYS A 46 -13.45 -2.00 12.29
N GLY A 47 -13.32 -3.32 12.14
CA GLY A 47 -12.59 -3.94 11.05
C GLY A 47 -13.17 -3.65 9.67
N GLU A 48 -14.50 -3.55 9.53
CA GLU A 48 -15.16 -3.15 8.29
C GLU A 48 -14.76 -1.73 7.86
N ARG A 49 -14.63 -0.80 8.80
CA ARG A 49 -14.12 0.55 8.53
C ARG A 49 -12.70 0.50 7.96
N ILE A 50 -11.81 -0.31 8.55
CA ILE A 50 -10.43 -0.47 8.08
C ILE A 50 -10.40 -1.18 6.71
N PHE A 51 -11.23 -2.19 6.49
CA PHE A 51 -11.39 -2.87 5.21
C PHE A 51 -11.79 -1.91 4.08
N ASN A 52 -12.74 -1.02 4.35
CA ASN A 52 -13.17 0.00 3.41
C ASN A 52 -12.07 1.06 3.21
N ALA A 53 -11.42 1.56 4.27
CA ALA A 53 -10.30 2.49 4.16
C ALA A 53 -9.16 1.91 3.29
N GLY A 54 -8.82 0.63 3.48
CA GLY A 54 -7.80 -0.08 2.73
C GLY A 54 -8.22 -0.51 1.33
N GLY A 55 -9.51 -0.38 0.97
CA GLY A 55 -10.01 -0.73 -0.35
C GLY A 55 -9.74 -2.18 -0.77
N CYS A 56 -9.71 -3.12 0.17
CA CYS A 56 -9.28 -4.50 -0.07
C CYS A 56 -10.01 -5.16 -1.26
N ALA A 57 -11.33 -4.94 -1.36
CA ALA A 57 -12.14 -5.45 -2.46
C ALA A 57 -11.81 -4.83 -3.82
N SER A 58 -11.13 -3.67 -3.89
CA SER A 58 -10.76 -3.06 -5.18
C SER A 58 -9.77 -3.93 -5.97
N CYS A 59 -8.87 -4.62 -5.27
CA CYS A 59 -7.89 -5.50 -5.87
C CYS A 59 -8.25 -6.98 -5.73
N HIS A 60 -8.87 -7.37 -4.60
CA HIS A 60 -9.08 -8.78 -4.26
C HIS A 60 -10.46 -9.32 -4.63
N ALA A 61 -11.43 -8.49 -4.99
CA ALA A 61 -12.65 -8.96 -5.59
C ALA A 61 -12.38 -9.57 -6.98
N LYS A 62 -13.16 -10.56 -7.38
CA LYS A 62 -13.09 -11.12 -8.74
C LYS A 62 -13.37 -10.02 -9.77
N PRO A 63 -12.53 -9.86 -10.80
CA PRO A 63 -12.78 -8.87 -11.85
C PRO A 63 -14.20 -8.98 -12.44
N GLY A 64 -14.91 -7.84 -12.45
CA GLY A 64 -16.29 -7.78 -12.94
C GLY A 64 -17.38 -8.14 -11.91
N SER A 65 -17.02 -8.56 -10.69
CA SER A 65 -18.00 -8.78 -9.60
C SER A 65 -18.63 -7.46 -9.16
N LYS A 66 -19.89 -7.55 -8.69
CA LYS A 66 -20.68 -6.41 -8.21
C LYS A 66 -21.27 -6.72 -6.85
N ASP A 67 -21.67 -5.70 -6.15
CA ASP A 67 -22.41 -5.76 -4.89
C ASP A 67 -21.77 -6.76 -3.89
N GLU A 68 -22.51 -7.67 -3.32
CA GLU A 68 -22.05 -8.67 -2.36
C GLU A 68 -20.98 -9.62 -2.91
N GLY A 69 -20.99 -9.91 -4.22
CA GLY A 69 -19.97 -10.73 -4.86
C GLY A 69 -18.56 -10.13 -4.79
N ARG A 70 -18.44 -8.84 -4.48
CA ARG A 70 -17.15 -8.21 -4.22
C ARG A 70 -16.50 -8.63 -2.90
N LEU A 71 -17.29 -9.14 -1.97
CA LEU A 71 -16.82 -9.63 -0.66
C LEU A 71 -16.35 -11.09 -0.70
N GLU A 72 -16.49 -11.78 -1.84
CA GLU A 72 -15.93 -13.13 -2.02
C GLU A 72 -14.40 -13.14 -2.04
N LEU A 73 -13.76 -12.04 -2.43
CA LEU A 73 -12.32 -11.79 -2.38
C LEU A 73 -11.45 -12.87 -3.05
N THR A 74 -11.96 -13.48 -4.13
CA THR A 74 -11.27 -14.58 -4.84
C THR A 74 -10.05 -14.13 -5.65
N GLY A 75 -9.79 -12.83 -5.75
CA GLY A 75 -8.64 -12.27 -6.45
C GLY A 75 -8.73 -12.37 -7.97
N GLY A 76 -7.57 -12.38 -8.62
CA GLY A 76 -7.44 -12.55 -10.08
C GLY A 76 -7.19 -11.24 -10.84
N LEU A 77 -7.27 -10.07 -10.20
CA LEU A 77 -6.90 -8.81 -10.84
C LEU A 77 -5.41 -8.83 -11.22
N ALA A 78 -5.12 -8.49 -12.47
CA ALA A 78 -3.77 -8.41 -13.02
C ALA A 78 -3.29 -6.95 -13.04
N LEU A 79 -2.35 -6.61 -12.16
CA LEU A 79 -1.72 -5.29 -12.07
C LEU A 79 -0.50 -5.26 -12.99
N LYS A 80 -0.56 -4.51 -14.08
CA LYS A 80 0.54 -4.34 -15.04
C LYS A 80 1.44 -3.20 -14.58
N THR A 81 2.71 -3.49 -14.36
CA THR A 81 3.69 -2.52 -13.86
C THR A 81 4.99 -2.60 -14.68
N PRO A 82 5.91 -1.62 -14.55
CA PRO A 82 7.25 -1.71 -15.15
C PRO A 82 8.07 -2.93 -14.70
N PHE A 83 7.72 -3.57 -13.60
CA PHE A 83 8.41 -4.76 -13.06
C PHE A 83 7.84 -6.08 -13.61
N GLY A 84 6.70 -6.03 -14.26
CA GLY A 84 5.93 -7.16 -14.75
C GLY A 84 4.49 -7.15 -14.24
N ILE A 85 3.84 -8.31 -14.27
CA ILE A 85 2.42 -8.45 -13.90
C ILE A 85 2.33 -9.09 -12.51
N PHE A 86 1.68 -8.38 -11.59
CA PHE A 86 1.28 -8.93 -10.31
C PHE A 86 -0.17 -9.39 -10.37
N ILE A 87 -0.47 -10.53 -9.79
CA ILE A 87 -1.84 -11.05 -9.68
C ILE A 87 -2.30 -10.93 -8.24
N ALA A 88 -3.42 -10.26 -8.00
CA ALA A 88 -4.03 -10.19 -6.67
C ALA A 88 -4.46 -11.61 -6.24
N PRO A 89 -3.99 -12.11 -5.08
CA PRO A 89 -4.34 -13.46 -4.63
C PRO A 89 -5.77 -13.53 -4.10
N ASN A 90 -6.29 -14.76 -3.98
CA ASN A 90 -7.46 -15.06 -3.18
C ASN A 90 -7.15 -14.78 -1.70
N ILE A 91 -7.95 -13.93 -1.07
CA ILE A 91 -7.89 -13.61 0.37
C ILE A 91 -9.23 -13.89 1.08
N SER A 92 -10.07 -14.74 0.47
CA SER A 92 -11.29 -15.23 1.12
C SER A 92 -10.98 -16.12 2.32
N GLN A 93 -12.01 -16.53 3.05
CA GLN A 93 -11.88 -17.43 4.20
C GLN A 93 -11.76 -18.92 3.79
N ASP A 94 -11.50 -19.21 2.53
CA ASP A 94 -11.14 -20.58 2.12
C ASP A 94 -9.78 -20.98 2.73
N SER A 95 -9.74 -22.16 3.37
CA SER A 95 -8.57 -22.61 4.12
C SER A 95 -7.42 -23.12 3.21
N ASN A 96 -7.70 -23.45 1.96
CA ASN A 96 -6.72 -24.01 1.02
C ASN A 96 -6.23 -22.99 0.00
N ASP A 97 -7.12 -22.19 -0.55
CA ASP A 97 -6.85 -21.27 -1.65
C ASP A 97 -6.84 -19.79 -1.22
N GLY A 98 -7.39 -19.50 -0.03
CA GLY A 98 -7.46 -18.17 0.58
C GLY A 98 -6.59 -18.03 1.83
N ILE A 99 -7.07 -17.24 2.79
CA ILE A 99 -6.38 -16.96 4.06
C ILE A 99 -7.12 -17.53 5.28
N GLY A 100 -8.13 -18.39 5.09
CA GLY A 100 -8.95 -18.94 6.17
C GLY A 100 -8.19 -19.80 7.17
N ALA A 101 -7.01 -20.34 6.80
CA ALA A 101 -6.12 -21.08 7.70
C ALA A 101 -5.09 -20.19 8.43
N TRP A 102 -5.05 -18.87 8.14
CA TRP A 102 -4.07 -17.97 8.76
C TRP A 102 -4.49 -17.61 10.18
N SER A 103 -3.53 -17.57 11.08
CA SER A 103 -3.70 -16.99 12.41
C SER A 103 -3.68 -15.45 12.34
N LEU A 104 -4.11 -14.78 13.41
CA LEU A 104 -3.93 -13.33 13.55
C LEU A 104 -2.45 -12.94 13.42
N GLU A 105 -1.54 -13.76 13.93
CA GLU A 105 -0.09 -13.53 13.82
C GLU A 105 0.37 -13.58 12.36
N ASP A 106 -0.06 -14.58 11.59
CA ASP A 106 0.24 -14.68 10.15
C ASP A 106 -0.29 -13.47 9.37
N PHE A 107 -1.53 -13.10 9.65
CA PHE A 107 -2.16 -11.94 9.04
C PHE A 107 -1.42 -10.64 9.36
N ALA A 108 -1.06 -10.43 10.63
CA ALA A 108 -0.29 -9.28 11.04
C ALA A 108 1.11 -9.25 10.42
N HIS A 109 1.81 -10.39 10.30
CA HIS A 109 3.08 -10.48 9.60
C HIS A 109 2.95 -10.07 8.12
N ALA A 110 1.89 -10.50 7.44
CA ALA A 110 1.62 -10.09 6.06
C ALA A 110 1.38 -8.58 5.97
N MET A 111 0.51 -8.05 6.81
CA MET A 111 0.13 -6.63 6.79
C MET A 111 1.27 -5.69 7.18
N LEU A 112 1.96 -5.95 8.29
CA LEU A 112 2.94 -5.02 8.87
C LEU A 112 4.37 -5.25 8.37
N LYS A 113 4.69 -6.46 7.91
CA LYS A 113 6.05 -6.83 7.48
C LYS A 113 6.12 -7.37 6.05
N GLY A 114 4.96 -7.61 5.39
CA GLY A 114 4.93 -8.21 4.07
C GLY A 114 5.57 -9.59 4.03
N VAL A 115 5.31 -10.43 5.04
CA VAL A 115 5.86 -11.79 5.16
C VAL A 115 4.70 -12.78 5.22
N SER A 116 4.75 -13.81 4.37
CA SER A 116 3.74 -14.87 4.34
C SER A 116 3.91 -15.84 5.51
N PRO A 117 2.92 -16.70 5.81
CA PRO A 117 3.05 -17.77 6.81
C PRO A 117 4.22 -18.72 6.54
N SER A 118 4.56 -18.97 5.26
CA SER A 118 5.73 -19.75 4.85
C SER A 118 7.08 -19.04 5.05
N GLY A 119 7.08 -17.79 5.53
CA GLY A 119 8.28 -16.99 5.73
C GLY A 119 8.84 -16.36 4.45
N GLU A 120 8.05 -16.28 3.38
CA GLU A 120 8.48 -15.61 2.15
C GLU A 120 8.15 -14.11 2.18
N HIS A 121 8.99 -13.29 1.55
CA HIS A 121 8.64 -11.89 1.34
C HIS A 121 7.48 -11.76 0.35
N LEU A 122 6.47 -10.98 0.69
CA LEU A 122 5.45 -10.52 -0.24
C LEU A 122 5.99 -9.36 -1.08
N TYR A 123 5.53 -9.24 -2.32
CA TYR A 123 5.92 -8.11 -3.18
C TYR A 123 5.22 -6.82 -2.75
N PRO A 124 5.86 -5.63 -2.90
CA PRO A 124 5.28 -4.35 -2.48
C PRO A 124 4.14 -3.83 -3.38
N ALA A 125 3.66 -4.63 -4.33
CA ALA A 125 2.36 -4.44 -4.94
C ALA A 125 1.21 -4.65 -3.94
N PHE A 126 1.45 -5.41 -2.87
CA PHE A 126 0.68 -5.41 -1.64
C PHE A 126 1.21 -4.27 -0.75
N PRO A 127 0.40 -3.25 -0.40
CA PRO A 127 0.89 -1.98 0.14
C PRO A 127 1.31 -2.04 1.63
N TYR A 128 2.01 -3.11 2.03
CA TYR A 128 2.50 -3.24 3.40
C TYR A 128 3.49 -2.12 3.79
N ALA A 129 4.08 -1.41 2.82
CA ALA A 129 4.92 -0.25 3.11
C ALA A 129 4.12 0.91 3.74
N SER A 130 2.83 0.98 3.45
CA SER A 130 1.88 1.88 4.11
C SER A 130 1.28 1.21 5.36
N TYR A 131 0.85 -0.03 5.25
CA TYR A 131 0.24 -0.78 6.37
C TYR A 131 1.16 -0.96 7.59
N ALA A 132 2.47 -0.88 7.41
CA ALA A 132 3.44 -0.90 8.52
C ALA A 132 3.19 0.20 9.56
N ARG A 133 2.40 1.25 9.23
CA ARG A 133 1.99 2.35 10.13
C ARG A 133 0.66 2.10 10.84
N MET A 134 -0.01 0.99 10.51
CA MET A 134 -1.28 0.66 11.15
C MET A 134 -1.06 0.23 12.60
N LYS A 135 -2.04 0.55 13.43
CA LYS A 135 -2.06 0.10 14.83
C LYS A 135 -2.33 -1.40 14.88
N PRO A 136 -1.64 -2.15 15.74
CA PRO A 136 -1.90 -3.59 15.90
C PRO A 136 -3.36 -3.91 16.24
N ALA A 137 -4.04 -3.06 17.02
CA ALA A 137 -5.48 -3.21 17.31
C ALA A 137 -6.33 -3.16 16.04
N ASP A 138 -6.07 -2.22 15.12
CA ASP A 138 -6.81 -2.11 13.87
C ASP A 138 -6.53 -3.29 12.91
N ILE A 139 -5.34 -3.91 13.02
CA ILE A 139 -5.04 -5.17 12.32
C ILE A 139 -5.88 -6.32 12.89
N ALA A 140 -6.04 -6.40 14.21
CA ALA A 140 -6.91 -7.40 14.85
C ALA A 140 -8.39 -7.17 14.48
N ASP A 141 -8.83 -5.91 14.47
CA ASP A 141 -10.20 -5.54 14.06
C ASP A 141 -10.44 -5.96 12.58
N LEU A 142 -9.51 -5.61 11.68
CA LEU A 142 -9.58 -6.02 10.28
C LEU A 142 -9.62 -7.55 10.11
N TYR A 143 -8.77 -8.27 10.85
CA TYR A 143 -8.77 -9.72 10.83
C TYR A 143 -10.11 -10.28 11.31
N ALA A 144 -10.69 -9.74 12.39
CA ALA A 144 -11.99 -10.16 12.89
C ALA A 144 -13.09 -9.93 11.84
N PHE A 145 -13.08 -8.81 11.11
CA PHE A 145 -14.00 -8.57 10.01
C PHE A 145 -13.79 -9.58 8.87
N MET A 146 -12.55 -9.81 8.45
CA MET A 146 -12.23 -10.77 7.40
C MET A 146 -12.76 -12.18 7.71
N GLN A 147 -12.77 -12.58 8.98
CA GLN A 147 -13.33 -13.87 9.42
C GLN A 147 -14.85 -13.99 9.21
N THR A 148 -15.56 -12.88 9.02
CA THR A 148 -17.01 -12.88 8.73
C THR A 148 -17.34 -13.05 7.26
N LEU A 149 -16.34 -12.94 6.37
CA LEU A 149 -16.53 -12.96 4.92
C LEU A 149 -16.63 -14.38 4.37
N PRO A 150 -17.19 -14.55 3.15
CA PRO A 150 -17.37 -15.88 2.55
C PRO A 150 -16.04 -16.64 2.36
N ALA A 151 -16.10 -17.95 2.54
CA ALA A 151 -15.03 -18.86 2.15
C ALA A 151 -15.27 -19.33 0.71
N VAL A 152 -14.47 -18.85 -0.23
CA VAL A 152 -14.64 -19.17 -1.67
C VAL A 152 -13.33 -19.69 -2.23
N GLY A 153 -13.31 -20.97 -2.63
CA GLY A 153 -12.15 -21.60 -3.24
C GLY A 153 -11.85 -21.03 -4.63
N GLY A 154 -10.64 -21.28 -5.07
CA GLY A 154 -10.14 -20.89 -6.39
C GLY A 154 -8.74 -20.29 -6.31
N LYS A 155 -7.78 -20.94 -6.96
CA LYS A 155 -6.40 -20.45 -7.06
C LYS A 155 -6.29 -19.39 -8.13
N THR A 156 -5.63 -18.30 -7.79
CA THR A 156 -5.21 -17.31 -8.77
C THR A 156 -3.89 -17.73 -9.42
N GLY A 157 -3.59 -17.18 -10.60
CA GLY A 157 -2.29 -17.36 -11.23
C GLY A 157 -1.14 -16.77 -10.42
N GLY A 158 0.08 -17.19 -10.69
CA GLY A 158 1.28 -16.59 -10.13
C GLY A 158 1.63 -15.26 -10.79
N HIS A 159 2.51 -14.49 -10.16
CA HIS A 159 3.07 -13.27 -10.76
C HIS A 159 3.95 -13.62 -11.98
N SER A 160 3.98 -12.72 -12.97
CA SER A 160 4.88 -12.79 -14.13
C SER A 160 5.82 -11.58 -14.09
N LEU A 161 7.00 -11.76 -13.50
CA LEU A 161 7.97 -10.70 -13.24
C LEU A 161 9.25 -10.91 -14.04
N ALA A 162 9.81 -9.82 -14.57
CA ALA A 162 11.08 -9.84 -15.25
C ALA A 162 12.25 -10.02 -14.26
N PHE A 163 13.38 -10.60 -14.75
CA PHE A 163 14.63 -10.60 -13.99
C PHE A 163 15.15 -9.15 -13.86
N PRO A 164 15.65 -8.73 -12.70
CA PRO A 164 15.89 -9.49 -11.46
C PRO A 164 14.72 -9.45 -10.46
N PHE A 165 13.57 -8.86 -10.80
CA PHE A 165 12.43 -8.64 -9.89
C PHE A 165 11.73 -9.94 -9.47
N ASN A 166 11.94 -11.03 -10.24
CA ASN A 166 11.48 -12.38 -9.88
C ASN A 166 12.32 -13.03 -8.76
N ILE A 167 13.43 -12.42 -8.33
CA ILE A 167 14.22 -12.90 -7.18
C ILE A 167 13.59 -12.36 -5.89
N ARG A 168 12.59 -13.07 -5.36
CA ARG A 168 11.80 -12.70 -4.18
C ARG A 168 12.66 -12.33 -2.97
N ARG A 169 13.81 -12.99 -2.78
CA ARG A 169 14.74 -12.71 -1.68
C ARG A 169 15.28 -11.27 -1.70
N GLY A 170 15.41 -10.67 -2.88
CA GLY A 170 15.81 -9.27 -3.04
C GLY A 170 14.88 -8.26 -2.37
N ILE A 171 13.61 -8.63 -2.19
CA ILE A 171 12.63 -7.80 -1.47
C ILE A 171 13.05 -7.55 -0.01
N GLY A 172 13.78 -8.47 0.62
CA GLY A 172 14.32 -8.26 1.97
C GLY A 172 15.28 -7.06 2.05
N LEU A 173 16.12 -6.85 1.03
CA LEU A 173 16.98 -5.67 0.94
C LEU A 173 16.19 -4.41 0.62
N TRP A 174 15.20 -4.51 -0.27
CA TRP A 174 14.27 -3.41 -0.58
C TRP A 174 13.55 -2.91 0.69
N LYS A 175 13.07 -3.83 1.53
CA LYS A 175 12.40 -3.49 2.80
C LYS A 175 13.31 -2.71 3.77
N ARG A 176 14.62 -2.98 3.79
CA ARG A 176 15.55 -2.22 4.63
C ARG A 176 15.68 -0.75 4.23
N LEU A 177 15.39 -0.44 2.96
CA LEU A 177 15.46 0.91 2.43
C LEU A 177 14.13 1.65 2.52
N TYR A 178 13.00 0.95 2.37
CA TYR A 178 11.71 1.57 2.13
C TYR A 178 10.63 1.22 3.16
N LEU A 179 10.75 0.12 3.90
CA LEU A 179 9.78 -0.26 4.93
C LEU A 179 10.08 0.49 6.24
N SER A 180 9.11 1.30 6.68
CA SER A 180 9.19 2.05 7.94
C SER A 180 7.79 2.19 8.52
N ASN A 181 7.67 2.07 9.83
CA ASN A 181 6.45 2.34 10.58
C ASN A 181 6.36 3.79 11.07
N GLU A 182 7.42 4.59 10.84
CA GLU A 182 7.41 6.00 11.17
C GLU A 182 6.44 6.79 10.28
N PRO A 183 5.76 7.82 10.80
CA PRO A 183 4.98 8.74 10.01
C PRO A 183 5.79 9.33 8.85
N VAL A 184 5.15 9.59 7.72
CA VAL A 184 5.79 10.29 6.59
C VAL A 184 5.88 11.78 6.89
N VAL A 185 4.79 12.36 7.42
CA VAL A 185 4.75 13.77 7.82
C VAL A 185 4.73 13.85 9.34
N THR A 186 5.70 14.60 9.88
CA THR A 186 5.80 14.86 11.32
C THR A 186 5.13 16.19 11.63
N PHE A 187 4.27 16.21 12.64
CA PHE A 187 3.59 17.40 13.12
C PHE A 187 4.06 17.78 14.53
N VAL A 188 3.85 19.04 14.90
CA VAL A 188 4.11 19.53 16.25
C VAL A 188 3.04 19.06 17.24
N GLU A 189 3.34 19.10 18.54
CA GLU A 189 2.46 18.59 19.59
C GLU A 189 1.06 19.24 19.63
N ALA A 190 0.96 20.52 19.26
CA ALA A 190 -0.32 21.26 19.23
C ALA A 190 -1.17 21.03 17.97
N THR A 191 -0.83 20.06 17.11
CA THR A 191 -1.59 19.77 15.89
C THR A 191 -2.99 19.22 16.23
N PRO A 192 -4.05 19.71 15.57
CA PRO A 192 -5.42 19.23 15.81
C PRO A 192 -5.55 17.71 15.66
N GLU A 193 -6.35 17.09 16.52
CA GLU A 193 -6.57 15.64 16.52
C GLU A 193 -7.10 15.12 15.15
N ALA A 194 -7.95 15.90 14.49
CA ALA A 194 -8.47 15.57 13.17
C ALA A 194 -7.33 15.40 12.14
N VAL A 195 -6.30 16.25 12.16
CA VAL A 195 -5.14 16.13 11.28
C VAL A 195 -4.34 14.87 11.58
N ILE A 196 -4.18 14.51 12.86
CA ILE A 196 -3.48 13.30 13.28
C ILE A 196 -4.27 12.04 12.88
N ALA A 197 -5.59 12.07 13.03
CA ALA A 197 -6.48 10.98 12.57
C ALA A 197 -6.42 10.83 11.04
N GLY A 198 -6.46 11.95 10.30
CA GLY A 198 -6.32 11.97 8.85
C GLY A 198 -4.96 11.45 8.39
N ARG A 199 -3.87 11.83 9.05
CA ARG A 199 -2.54 11.28 8.80
C ARG A 199 -2.56 9.76 8.89
N TYR A 200 -3.13 9.23 9.96
CA TYR A 200 -3.22 7.79 10.15
C TYR A 200 -3.98 7.10 9.01
N LEU A 201 -5.13 7.64 8.61
CA LEU A 201 -5.93 7.09 7.51
C LEU A 201 -5.19 7.15 6.17
N VAL A 202 -4.55 8.27 5.86
CA VAL A 202 -3.89 8.50 4.56
C VAL A 202 -2.56 7.74 4.44
N GLU A 203 -1.74 7.74 5.49
CA GLU A 203 -0.40 7.12 5.48
C GLU A 203 -0.43 5.62 5.78
N GLY A 204 -1.44 5.15 6.50
CA GLY A 204 -1.65 3.77 6.93
C GLY A 204 -2.66 3.04 6.05
N PRO A 205 -3.88 2.75 6.56
CA PRO A 205 -4.85 1.88 5.88
C PRO A 205 -5.27 2.39 4.50
N GLY A 206 -5.47 3.68 4.30
CA GLY A 206 -5.88 4.26 3.01
C GLY A 206 -4.79 4.30 1.96
N HIS A 207 -3.53 4.16 2.35
CA HIS A 207 -2.32 4.04 1.49
C HIS A 207 -2.29 4.98 0.26
N CYS A 208 -2.82 6.19 0.40
CA CYS A 208 -2.96 7.17 -0.70
C CYS A 208 -1.61 7.47 -1.39
N GLY A 209 -0.53 7.45 -0.60
CA GLY A 209 0.83 7.64 -1.09
C GLY A 209 1.33 6.57 -2.07
N GLU A 210 0.71 5.40 -2.11
CA GLU A 210 1.11 4.34 -3.05
C GLU A 210 0.86 4.74 -4.51
N CYS A 211 -0.17 5.55 -4.75
CA CYS A 211 -0.49 6.09 -6.08
C CYS A 211 -0.07 7.54 -6.22
N HIS A 212 -0.30 8.38 -5.21
CA HIS A 212 -0.12 9.83 -5.29
C HIS A 212 1.31 10.32 -4.97
N THR A 213 2.28 9.42 -4.76
CA THR A 213 3.68 9.80 -4.52
C THR A 213 4.58 9.24 -5.61
N PRO A 214 5.51 10.05 -6.18
CA PRO A 214 6.45 9.55 -7.17
C PRO A 214 7.31 8.41 -6.63
N ARG A 215 7.71 7.51 -7.52
CA ARG A 215 8.59 6.38 -7.18
C ARG A 215 9.93 6.50 -7.88
N ASN A 216 10.96 6.01 -7.24
CA ASN A 216 12.26 5.85 -7.87
C ASN A 216 12.33 4.56 -8.74
N PHE A 217 13.48 4.34 -9.38
CA PHE A 217 13.70 3.18 -10.26
C PHE A 217 13.57 1.81 -9.56
N ALA A 218 13.73 1.78 -8.23
CA ALA A 218 13.56 0.56 -7.42
C ALA A 218 12.11 0.38 -6.91
N GLY A 219 11.18 1.25 -7.34
CA GLY A 219 9.77 1.21 -6.93
C GLY A 219 9.50 1.77 -5.53
N GLY A 220 10.50 2.32 -4.84
CA GLY A 220 10.33 2.97 -3.54
C GLY A 220 9.72 4.36 -3.68
N SER A 221 8.76 4.70 -2.80
CA SER A 221 8.13 6.02 -2.78
C SER A 221 9.10 7.12 -2.37
N ASP A 222 9.11 8.23 -3.10
CA ASP A 222 9.88 9.43 -2.79
C ASP A 222 9.15 10.27 -1.73
N LYS A 223 9.44 10.00 -0.47
CA LYS A 223 8.80 10.69 0.67
C LYS A 223 9.09 12.19 0.73
N THR A 224 10.11 12.69 0.00
CA THR A 224 10.41 14.12 -0.08
C THR A 224 9.43 14.88 -0.98
N ARG A 225 8.65 14.14 -1.78
CA ARG A 225 7.57 14.64 -2.62
C ARG A 225 6.26 13.91 -2.31
N TRP A 226 5.98 13.77 -1.02
CA TRP A 226 4.82 13.05 -0.51
C TRP A 226 3.53 13.62 -1.07
N LEU A 227 2.70 12.77 -1.69
CA LEU A 227 1.42 13.11 -2.31
C LEU A 227 1.47 14.15 -3.45
N ALA A 228 2.66 14.40 -4.02
CA ALA A 228 2.85 15.36 -5.13
C ALA A 228 2.30 14.87 -6.48
N GLY A 229 1.66 13.71 -6.51
CA GLY A 229 1.26 13.04 -7.74
C GLY A 229 2.39 12.26 -8.40
N ALA A 230 2.06 11.41 -9.36
CA ALA A 230 2.99 10.53 -10.04
C ALA A 230 2.55 10.18 -11.47
N PRO A 231 3.44 9.67 -12.34
CA PRO A 231 3.01 8.91 -13.51
C PRO A 231 2.19 7.69 -13.06
N ALA A 232 1.14 7.35 -13.77
CA ALA A 232 0.33 6.16 -13.46
C ALA A 232 1.21 4.90 -13.52
N ALA A 233 1.15 4.08 -12.47
CA ALA A 233 1.91 2.82 -12.41
C ALA A 233 1.37 1.78 -13.41
N GLU A 234 0.09 1.86 -13.69
CA GLU A 234 -0.64 0.98 -14.59
C GLU A 234 -1.17 1.77 -15.80
N GLY A 235 -0.56 1.56 -16.95
CA GLY A 235 -1.00 2.20 -18.19
C GLY A 235 -0.42 3.60 -18.42
N GLU A 236 -1.15 4.39 -19.19
CA GLU A 236 -0.80 5.77 -19.53
C GLU A 236 -1.57 6.78 -18.66
N GLY A 237 -0.93 7.90 -18.36
CA GLY A 237 -1.56 9.00 -17.64
C GLY A 237 -0.81 9.42 -16.39
N ILE A 238 -1.49 10.19 -15.56
CA ILE A 238 -0.97 10.72 -14.30
C ILE A 238 -1.95 10.43 -13.16
N VAL A 239 -1.40 10.24 -11.98
CA VAL A 239 -2.12 10.33 -10.71
C VAL A 239 -1.89 11.74 -10.18
N PRO A 240 -2.94 12.53 -9.91
CA PRO A 240 -2.80 13.95 -9.61
C PRO A 240 -2.06 14.22 -8.30
N ASN A 241 -1.48 15.42 -8.21
CA ASN A 241 -1.00 16.02 -6.98
C ASN A 241 -2.20 16.30 -6.06
N ILE A 242 -2.14 15.80 -4.82
CA ILE A 242 -3.18 16.04 -3.80
C ILE A 242 -2.65 16.84 -2.60
N THR A 243 -1.57 17.60 -2.80
CA THR A 243 -1.11 18.63 -1.87
C THR A 243 -1.68 20.00 -2.27
N SER A 244 -1.48 21.00 -1.42
CA SER A 244 -1.84 22.40 -1.74
C SER A 244 -0.85 23.11 -2.67
N GLY A 245 0.12 22.38 -3.25
CA GLY A 245 1.09 22.93 -4.19
C GLY A 245 0.51 23.22 -5.56
N GLU A 246 1.33 23.84 -6.41
CA GLU A 246 0.95 24.18 -7.79
C GLU A 246 0.52 22.92 -8.57
N GLY A 247 -0.65 23.00 -9.21
CA GLY A 247 -1.28 21.89 -9.93
C GLY A 247 -1.91 20.81 -9.04
N GLY A 248 -1.96 21.05 -7.73
CA GLY A 248 -2.64 20.20 -6.75
C GLY A 248 -4.03 20.73 -6.36
N ILE A 249 -4.47 20.38 -5.15
CA ILE A 249 -5.80 20.72 -4.62
C ILE A 249 -5.78 21.95 -3.70
N GLY A 250 -4.85 22.89 -3.91
CA GLY A 250 -4.71 24.08 -3.07
C GLY A 250 -5.96 24.94 -3.00
N GLU A 251 -6.67 25.10 -4.12
CA GLU A 251 -7.90 25.88 -4.26
C GLU A 251 -9.14 25.18 -3.67
N TRP A 252 -9.07 23.85 -3.43
CA TRP A 252 -10.17 23.12 -2.85
C TRP A 252 -10.30 23.43 -1.36
N SER A 253 -11.52 23.67 -0.89
CA SER A 253 -11.82 23.71 0.54
C SER A 253 -11.79 22.31 1.16
N GLU A 254 -11.75 22.23 2.47
CA GLU A 254 -11.93 20.94 3.18
C GLU A 254 -13.27 20.28 2.83
N GLY A 255 -14.32 21.09 2.65
CA GLY A 255 -15.64 20.63 2.21
C GLY A 255 -15.62 20.01 0.82
N ASP A 256 -14.89 20.62 -0.14
CA ASP A 256 -14.74 20.09 -1.49
C ASP A 256 -14.06 18.72 -1.49
N ILE A 257 -12.97 18.59 -0.72
CA ILE A 257 -12.26 17.31 -0.59
C ILE A 257 -13.16 16.25 0.04
N THR A 258 -13.88 16.60 1.10
CA THR A 258 -14.82 15.69 1.77
C THR A 258 -15.94 15.25 0.82
N ASN A 259 -16.52 16.20 0.07
CA ASN A 259 -17.53 15.92 -0.94
C ASN A 259 -17.01 15.03 -2.06
N TYR A 260 -15.79 15.29 -2.56
CA TYR A 260 -15.16 14.46 -3.58
C TYR A 260 -14.96 13.01 -3.10
N LEU A 261 -14.52 12.80 -1.86
CA LEU A 261 -14.36 11.47 -1.28
C LEU A 261 -15.71 10.75 -1.11
N GLU A 262 -16.79 11.48 -0.91
CA GLU A 262 -18.14 10.93 -0.75
C GLU A 262 -18.83 10.66 -2.08
N THR A 263 -18.80 11.62 -3.00
CA THR A 263 -19.63 11.62 -4.23
C THR A 263 -18.84 11.34 -5.50
N GLY A 264 -17.54 11.59 -5.50
CA GLY A 264 -16.67 11.49 -6.68
C GLY A 264 -16.72 12.71 -7.61
N PHE A 265 -17.42 13.80 -7.23
CA PHE A 265 -17.45 15.03 -8.03
C PHE A 265 -16.45 16.06 -7.55
N THR A 266 -15.71 16.64 -8.49
CA THR A 266 -14.82 17.78 -8.23
C THR A 266 -15.63 19.06 -8.03
N PRO A 267 -15.06 20.16 -7.50
CA PRO A 267 -15.73 21.45 -7.41
C PRO A 267 -16.22 21.99 -8.77
N ASP A 268 -15.57 21.60 -9.85
CA ASP A 268 -15.93 21.99 -11.23
C ASP A 268 -16.94 21.01 -11.87
N PHE A 269 -17.55 20.13 -11.07
CA PHE A 269 -18.50 19.11 -11.49
C PHE A 269 -17.95 18.07 -12.49
N ASP A 270 -16.63 17.91 -12.56
CA ASP A 270 -16.03 16.78 -13.24
C ASP A 270 -16.11 15.54 -12.33
N SER A 271 -16.05 14.35 -12.92
CA SER A 271 -16.19 13.09 -12.19
C SER A 271 -14.87 12.36 -11.98
N VAL A 272 -14.79 11.63 -10.87
CA VAL A 272 -13.67 10.73 -10.59
C VAL A 272 -13.47 9.74 -11.74
N GLY A 273 -12.20 9.49 -12.11
CA GLY A 273 -11.84 8.58 -13.21
C GLY A 273 -10.76 7.58 -12.86
N GLY A 274 -10.51 6.64 -13.77
CA GLY A 274 -9.46 5.63 -13.64
C GLY A 274 -9.59 4.77 -12.39
N ALA A 275 -8.46 4.38 -11.81
CA ALA A 275 -8.40 3.55 -10.60
C ALA A 275 -9.02 4.25 -9.36
N MET A 276 -9.06 5.59 -9.35
CA MET A 276 -9.64 6.34 -8.23
C MET A 276 -11.15 6.10 -8.07
N VAL A 277 -11.87 5.66 -9.10
CA VAL A 277 -13.30 5.28 -9.02
C VAL A 277 -13.54 4.24 -7.92
N GLU A 278 -12.72 3.20 -7.88
CA GLU A 278 -12.86 2.15 -6.88
C GLU A 278 -12.44 2.63 -5.48
N VAL A 279 -11.44 3.51 -5.40
CA VAL A 279 -11.03 4.13 -4.13
C VAL A 279 -12.16 5.01 -3.59
N GLN A 280 -12.75 5.86 -4.43
CA GLN A 280 -13.85 6.74 -4.04
C GLN A 280 -15.06 5.96 -3.49
N LYS A 281 -15.46 4.87 -4.17
CA LYS A 281 -16.55 4.00 -3.68
C LYS A 281 -16.29 3.44 -2.26
N ASN A 282 -15.05 3.19 -1.92
CA ASN A 282 -14.68 2.75 -0.58
C ASN A 282 -14.65 3.93 0.41
N MET A 283 -14.11 5.09 -0.01
CA MET A 283 -14.10 6.30 0.82
C MET A 283 -15.53 6.78 1.17
N ALA A 284 -16.48 6.61 0.25
CA ALA A 284 -17.90 6.92 0.49
C ALA A 284 -18.51 6.09 1.64
N LYS A 285 -17.96 4.91 1.94
CA LYS A 285 -18.41 4.05 3.04
C LYS A 285 -17.82 4.43 4.42
N LEU A 286 -16.80 5.28 4.43
CA LEU A 286 -16.24 5.81 5.67
C LEU A 286 -17.20 6.81 6.33
N THR A 287 -17.01 7.05 7.63
CA THR A 287 -17.81 8.05 8.31
C THR A 287 -17.52 9.47 7.80
N PRO A 288 -18.44 10.42 7.96
CA PRO A 288 -18.18 11.83 7.65
C PRO A 288 -16.94 12.37 8.39
N GLU A 289 -16.73 11.94 9.64
CA GLU A 289 -15.59 12.33 10.48
C GLU A 289 -14.26 11.81 9.90
N ASP A 290 -14.23 10.59 9.35
CA ASP A 290 -13.07 10.04 8.68
C ASP A 290 -12.69 10.83 7.42
N ARG A 291 -13.70 11.15 6.59
CA ARG A 291 -13.47 11.95 5.38
C ARG A 291 -13.01 13.36 5.72
N ALA A 292 -13.60 13.97 6.76
CA ALA A 292 -13.16 15.26 7.27
C ALA A 292 -11.72 15.23 7.81
N ALA A 293 -11.35 14.16 8.52
CA ALA A 293 -9.98 13.97 9.01
C ALA A 293 -8.98 13.83 7.85
N ILE A 294 -9.31 13.04 6.81
CA ILE A 294 -8.49 12.94 5.59
C ILE A 294 -8.31 14.32 4.97
N SER A 295 -9.40 15.09 4.82
CA SER A 295 -9.36 16.44 4.27
C SER A 295 -8.47 17.37 5.09
N ALA A 296 -8.63 17.41 6.40
CA ALA A 296 -7.82 18.20 7.30
C ALA A 296 -6.31 17.88 7.19
N TYR A 297 -5.96 16.59 7.08
CA TYR A 297 -4.59 16.18 6.84
C TYR A 297 -4.05 16.67 5.49
N LEU A 298 -4.79 16.49 4.39
CA LEU A 298 -4.36 16.91 3.05
C LEU A 298 -4.15 18.42 2.96
N LYS A 299 -4.90 19.21 3.73
CA LYS A 299 -4.71 20.68 3.84
C LYS A 299 -3.54 21.07 4.73
N ALA A 300 -3.15 20.23 5.68
CA ALA A 300 -2.10 20.51 6.65
C ALA A 300 -0.69 20.09 6.19
N ILE A 301 -0.56 19.21 5.19
CA ILE A 301 0.75 18.77 4.70
C ILE A 301 1.47 19.83 3.88
N PRO A 302 2.82 19.80 3.82
CA PRO A 302 3.59 20.71 2.99
C PRO A 302 3.16 20.68 1.53
N PRO A 303 3.05 21.84 0.86
CA PRO A 303 2.79 21.90 -0.58
C PRO A 303 3.99 21.37 -1.36
N HIS A 304 3.74 20.64 -2.43
CA HIS A 304 4.75 20.16 -3.36
C HIS A 304 4.40 20.52 -4.80
N PRO A 305 5.39 20.84 -5.65
CA PRO A 305 5.15 20.91 -7.09
C PRO A 305 4.82 19.51 -7.62
N ASN A 306 4.19 19.45 -8.81
CA ASN A 306 3.81 18.17 -9.42
C ASN A 306 4.97 17.17 -9.51
N GLY A 307 4.75 15.96 -9.03
CA GLY A 307 5.70 14.83 -9.05
C GLY A 307 5.81 14.14 -10.41
N TYR A 308 5.19 14.70 -11.45
CA TYR A 308 5.19 14.22 -12.82
C TYR A 308 5.50 15.34 -13.80
N PRO A 309 6.06 15.04 -14.99
CA PRO A 309 6.36 16.06 -15.99
C PRO A 309 5.07 16.72 -16.52
N PRO A 310 5.11 18.00 -16.92
CA PRO A 310 3.97 18.67 -17.55
C PRO A 310 3.53 17.91 -18.79
N ARG A 311 2.21 17.89 -19.06
CA ARG A 311 1.69 17.32 -20.30
C ARG A 311 2.37 18.01 -21.48
N LYS A 312 2.93 17.23 -22.39
CA LYS A 312 3.34 17.75 -23.70
C LYS A 312 2.09 18.33 -24.36
N GLN A 313 2.08 19.65 -24.60
CA GLN A 313 1.03 20.24 -25.41
C GLN A 313 1.07 19.54 -26.77
N ALA A 314 -0.06 19.03 -27.22
CA ALA A 314 -0.17 18.55 -28.59
C ALA A 314 0.16 19.75 -29.50
N THR A 315 1.29 19.70 -30.18
CA THR A 315 1.58 20.64 -31.27
C THR A 315 0.58 20.35 -32.35
N ASN A 316 -0.39 21.27 -32.51
CA ASN A 316 -1.33 21.26 -33.64
C ASN A 316 -0.57 21.34 -34.97
#